data_dbd1fcf877286d689f7005fb1c96b258
#
_entry.id   dbd1fcf877286d689f7005fb1c96b258
#
_cell.length_a   1.000
_cell.length_b   1.000
_cell.length_c   1.000
_cell.angle_alpha   90.00
_cell.angle_beta   90.00
_cell.angle_gamma   90.00
#
_symmetry.space_group_name_H-M   'P 1'
#
loop_
_entity.id
_entity.type
_entity.pdbx_description
1 polymer ?
#
loop_
_entity_poly.entity_id
_entity_poly.type
_entity_poly.pdbx_seq_one_letter_code
_entity_poly.pdbx_strand_id
1 'polypeptide(L)'
;MRFFGAIAKSMELRGSLRLRLLLGTLIWIVVTIIIAGWALGGLFRQHVAVQFHAELNTHLDQLAAHLVIDPDGQPSLSVAQSDPRFSKPYSGLYWQIDRVGAPGNSTLGLLRSRSQWDGVLKVPADSPSDGEVHLHRVSGLGKSMLGVVERVVIIEGPVENSRGRFRLVVAADEQRMVEPVERFNGMLWLALGLLGAGLGVVVVIQVLIALAPLRRLHSALGAVRSGDSHQLQGNFPLEVQPLVEEFNTVLAQNAEVVERARTQAGNLAHALKTPLSVIANEVDGISGEMAQRVSTQVEEARRQIDYHLARSRAAASVRVPGVRTPVVPVLDGLIRVMQRVHAERNLELVVLPGSADLIFRGEEQDLQEMLGNLLDNACKWAARRVKVELLLTGAELTIRLDDDGRGIEAAERERVLNRGERADEQVPGSGLGLAIVDDLARLYDGRVELTDSPLGGLRAVLVLPAAE
;
A
#
# COMPACT_ATOMS: atom_id res chain seq x y z
N MET A 1 17.33 -22.58 8.76
CA MET A 1 17.72 -21.62 7.70
C MET A 1 17.00 -21.79 6.36
N ARG A 2 16.68 -23.00 5.89
CA ARG A 2 15.95 -23.22 4.61
C ARG A 2 14.46 -22.78 4.64
N PHE A 3 13.79 -22.77 5.79
CA PHE A 3 12.39 -22.36 5.94
C PHE A 3 12.22 -20.84 5.81
N PHE A 4 13.17 -20.04 6.29
CA PHE A 4 13.16 -18.57 6.13
C PHE A 4 13.41 -18.14 4.68
N GLY A 5 14.19 -18.90 3.91
CA GLY A 5 14.42 -18.65 2.48
C GLY A 5 13.20 -18.92 1.60
N ALA A 6 12.34 -19.87 1.96
CA ALA A 6 11.12 -20.16 1.23
C ALA A 6 10.04 -19.10 1.47
N ILE A 7 9.92 -18.56 2.69
CA ILE A 7 9.01 -17.45 3.02
C ILE A 7 9.46 -16.15 2.35
N ALA A 8 10.77 -15.87 2.28
CA ALA A 8 11.30 -14.71 1.58
C ALA A 8 11.06 -14.77 0.06
N LYS A 9 11.11 -15.97 -0.54
CA LYS A 9 10.91 -16.17 -1.99
C LYS A 9 9.44 -16.17 -2.42
N SER A 10 8.51 -16.52 -1.52
CA SER A 10 7.06 -16.34 -1.75
C SER A 10 6.58 -14.91 -1.48
N MET A 11 7.41 -14.06 -0.86
CA MET A 11 7.18 -12.63 -0.64
C MET A 11 7.63 -11.74 -1.81
N GLU A 12 7.97 -12.27 -2.95
CA GLU A 12 7.90 -11.57 -4.25
C GLU A 12 6.44 -11.32 -4.70
N LEU A 13 5.55 -11.16 -3.77
CA LEU A 13 4.30 -10.47 -3.99
C LEU A 13 4.68 -9.03 -4.39
N ARG A 14 4.64 -8.74 -5.69
CA ARG A 14 4.57 -7.41 -6.28
C ARG A 14 3.37 -6.72 -5.63
N GLY A 15 3.52 -6.28 -4.41
CA GLY A 15 2.44 -5.85 -3.57
C GLY A 15 2.87 -4.75 -2.62
N SER A 16 1.96 -4.05 -2.19
CA SER A 16 1.93 -2.92 -1.28
C SER A 16 2.90 -3.11 -0.09
N LEU A 17 3.74 -2.11 0.18
CA LEU A 17 4.60 -2.02 1.38
C LEU A 17 3.80 -2.30 2.67
N ARG A 18 2.50 -1.92 2.67
CA ARG A 18 1.56 -2.21 3.76
C ARG A 18 1.43 -3.70 4.05
N LEU A 19 1.22 -4.51 3.01
CA LEU A 19 1.04 -5.95 3.16
C LEU A 19 2.31 -6.62 3.71
N ARG A 20 3.49 -6.18 3.27
CA ARG A 20 4.77 -6.70 3.77
C ARG A 20 4.98 -6.36 5.24
N LEU A 21 4.70 -5.13 5.65
CA LEU A 21 4.82 -4.70 7.05
C LEU A 21 3.81 -5.45 7.93
N LEU A 22 2.53 -5.54 7.51
CA LEU A 22 1.51 -6.26 8.25
C LEU A 22 1.84 -7.75 8.40
N LEU A 23 2.19 -8.43 7.31
CA LEU A 23 2.53 -9.86 7.36
C LEU A 23 3.78 -10.11 8.20
N GLY A 24 4.82 -9.29 8.04
CA GLY A 24 6.05 -9.42 8.82
C GLY A 24 5.81 -9.29 10.33
N THR A 25 5.10 -8.25 10.75
CA THR A 25 4.81 -8.02 12.18
C THR A 25 3.84 -9.04 12.76
N LEU A 26 2.79 -9.44 12.02
CA LEU A 26 1.83 -10.46 12.46
C LEU A 26 2.50 -11.83 12.63
N ILE A 27 3.38 -12.23 11.70
CA ILE A 27 4.14 -13.47 11.82
C ILE A 27 4.99 -13.46 13.09
N TRP A 28 5.68 -12.36 13.38
CA TRP A 28 6.48 -12.22 14.60
C TRP A 28 5.63 -12.32 15.88
N ILE A 29 4.45 -11.68 15.91
CA ILE A 29 3.52 -11.77 17.03
C ILE A 29 3.07 -13.21 17.25
N VAL A 30 2.67 -13.92 16.18
CA VAL A 30 2.21 -15.32 16.26
C VAL A 30 3.34 -16.22 16.76
N VAL A 31 4.55 -16.10 16.22
CA VAL A 31 5.73 -16.89 16.64
C VAL A 31 6.03 -16.64 18.12
N THR A 32 6.05 -15.38 18.55
CA THR A 32 6.32 -15.02 19.96
C THR A 32 5.27 -15.59 20.90
N ILE A 33 3.98 -15.52 20.52
CA ILE A 33 2.87 -16.08 21.32
C ILE A 33 2.99 -17.59 21.43
N ILE A 34 3.31 -18.29 20.35
CA ILE A 34 3.50 -19.74 20.36
C ILE A 34 4.66 -20.14 21.28
N ILE A 35 5.79 -19.45 21.17
CA ILE A 35 6.97 -19.71 22.01
C ILE A 35 6.63 -19.44 23.48
N ALA A 36 5.98 -18.32 23.80
CA ALA A 36 5.60 -17.96 25.16
C ALA A 36 4.60 -18.96 25.75
N GLY A 37 3.59 -19.37 24.97
CA GLY A 37 2.60 -20.36 25.41
C GLY A 37 3.23 -21.71 25.68
N TRP A 38 4.12 -22.17 24.81
CA TRP A 38 4.83 -23.44 25.01
C TRP A 38 5.77 -23.38 26.23
N ALA A 39 6.54 -22.30 26.38
CA ALA A 39 7.46 -22.14 27.50
C ALA A 39 6.72 -22.05 28.85
N LEU A 40 5.70 -21.20 28.96
CA LEU A 40 4.91 -21.03 30.18
C LEU A 40 4.15 -22.31 30.54
N GLY A 41 3.54 -22.98 29.56
CA GLY A 41 2.85 -24.25 29.76
C GLY A 41 3.80 -25.36 30.23
N GLY A 42 5.02 -25.38 29.67
CA GLY A 42 6.11 -26.30 30.10
C GLY A 42 6.56 -26.05 31.53
N LEU A 43 6.85 -24.82 31.89
CA LEU A 43 7.21 -24.40 33.24
C LEU A 43 6.13 -24.75 34.28
N PHE A 44 4.87 -24.47 33.94
CA PHE A 44 3.77 -24.79 34.82
C PHE A 44 3.63 -26.30 35.02
N ARG A 45 3.71 -27.10 33.94
CA ARG A 45 3.71 -28.57 34.02
C ARG A 45 4.81 -29.10 34.91
N GLN A 46 6.06 -28.59 34.78
CA GLN A 46 7.19 -28.97 35.61
C GLN A 46 6.94 -28.62 37.08
N HIS A 47 6.39 -27.43 37.35
CA HIS A 47 6.07 -26.99 38.70
C HIS A 47 5.04 -27.91 39.38
N VAL A 48 3.97 -28.23 38.67
CA VAL A 48 2.91 -29.14 39.19
C VAL A 48 3.46 -30.54 39.41
N ALA A 49 4.30 -31.06 38.51
CA ALA A 49 4.98 -32.37 38.66
C ALA A 49 5.86 -32.42 39.90
N VAL A 50 6.66 -31.37 40.14
CA VAL A 50 7.51 -31.30 41.36
C VAL A 50 6.65 -31.28 42.63
N GLN A 51 5.56 -30.51 42.67
CA GLN A 51 4.67 -30.48 43.81
C GLN A 51 3.98 -31.85 44.05
N PHE A 52 3.53 -32.48 42.97
CA PHE A 52 2.89 -33.81 43.03
C PHE A 52 3.82 -34.85 43.64
N HIS A 53 5.08 -34.94 43.19
CA HIS A 53 6.05 -35.86 43.74
C HIS A 53 6.47 -35.49 45.17
N ALA A 54 6.51 -34.21 45.52
CA ALA A 54 6.83 -33.76 46.88
C ALA A 54 5.72 -34.17 47.87
N GLU A 55 4.45 -34.09 47.47
CA GLU A 55 3.30 -34.58 48.28
C GLU A 55 3.41 -36.08 48.51
N LEU A 56 3.67 -36.87 47.45
CA LEU A 56 3.84 -38.31 47.59
C LEU A 56 5.04 -38.70 48.50
N ASN A 57 6.15 -38.00 48.38
CA ASN A 57 7.31 -38.18 49.25
C ASN A 57 6.97 -37.89 50.72
N THR A 58 6.21 -36.81 50.98
CA THR A 58 5.76 -36.48 52.34
C THR A 58 4.94 -37.63 52.97
N HIS A 59 4.03 -38.19 52.18
CA HIS A 59 3.26 -39.37 52.65
C HIS A 59 4.09 -40.62 52.81
N LEU A 60 5.12 -40.82 51.97
CA LEU A 60 6.06 -41.92 52.07
C LEU A 60 6.89 -41.79 53.34
N ASP A 61 7.38 -40.60 53.68
CA ASP A 61 8.14 -40.32 54.90
C ASP A 61 7.27 -40.54 56.17
N GLN A 62 6.00 -40.08 56.11
CA GLN A 62 5.02 -40.36 57.20
C GLN A 62 4.78 -41.86 57.35
N LEU A 63 4.69 -42.62 56.27
CA LEU A 63 4.48 -44.05 56.29
C LEU A 63 5.72 -44.75 56.90
N ALA A 64 6.93 -44.32 56.52
CA ALA A 64 8.17 -44.84 57.08
C ALA A 64 8.34 -44.55 58.59
N ALA A 65 7.96 -43.35 59.03
CA ALA A 65 8.04 -42.92 60.43
C ALA A 65 7.10 -43.69 61.36
N HIS A 66 5.97 -44.15 60.85
CA HIS A 66 4.95 -44.83 61.65
C HIS A 66 4.98 -46.38 61.53
N LEU A 67 5.85 -46.91 60.65
CA LEU A 67 5.99 -48.37 60.50
C LEU A 67 6.79 -48.97 61.67
N VAL A 68 6.13 -49.90 62.39
CA VAL A 68 6.75 -50.65 63.47
C VAL A 68 6.56 -52.14 63.21
N ILE A 69 7.47 -52.97 63.84
CA ILE A 69 7.36 -54.45 63.81
C ILE A 69 6.79 -54.87 65.12
N ASP A 70 5.68 -55.61 65.12
CA ASP A 70 5.14 -56.22 66.30
C ASP A 70 6.02 -57.39 66.84
N PRO A 71 5.83 -57.83 68.09
CA PRO A 71 6.56 -58.95 68.64
C PRO A 71 6.52 -60.25 67.82
N ASP A 72 5.44 -60.44 67.07
CA ASP A 72 5.20 -61.54 66.13
C ASP A 72 5.92 -61.41 64.80
N GLY A 73 6.69 -60.34 64.60
CA GLY A 73 7.44 -60.07 63.37
C GLY A 73 6.56 -59.55 62.23
N GLN A 74 5.34 -59.08 62.47
CA GLN A 74 4.45 -58.51 61.49
C GLN A 74 4.56 -56.99 61.50
N PRO A 75 4.59 -56.35 60.32
CA PRO A 75 4.55 -54.87 60.24
C PRO A 75 3.17 -54.38 60.67
N SER A 76 3.16 -53.29 61.44
CA SER A 76 1.96 -52.54 61.79
C SER A 76 2.23 -51.07 61.76
N LEU A 77 1.18 -50.26 61.67
CA LEU A 77 1.31 -48.80 61.72
C LEU A 77 0.95 -48.31 63.11
N SER A 78 1.88 -47.65 63.77
CA SER A 78 1.66 -47.09 65.12
C SER A 78 0.61 -45.97 65.14
N VAL A 79 0.47 -45.24 64.03
CA VAL A 79 -0.52 -44.19 63.80
C VAL A 79 -1.13 -44.36 62.41
N ALA A 80 -2.44 -44.24 62.30
CA ALA A 80 -3.09 -44.23 61.00
C ALA A 80 -2.66 -42.99 60.19
N GLN A 81 -2.56 -43.15 58.89
CA GLN A 81 -2.23 -42.05 58.01
C GLN A 81 -3.32 -40.95 58.12
N SER A 82 -2.87 -39.71 58.30
CA SER A 82 -3.75 -38.56 58.63
C SER A 82 -4.63 -38.11 57.44
N ASP A 83 -4.27 -38.41 56.19
CA ASP A 83 -5.04 -38.01 55.06
C ASP A 83 -6.33 -38.83 54.89
N PRO A 84 -7.54 -38.22 54.94
CA PRO A 84 -8.82 -38.95 54.86
C PRO A 84 -8.99 -39.71 53.54
N ARG A 85 -8.24 -39.34 52.51
CA ARG A 85 -8.28 -39.99 51.18
C ARG A 85 -7.83 -41.45 51.27
N PHE A 86 -6.92 -41.81 52.19
CA PHE A 86 -6.49 -43.18 52.40
C PHE A 86 -7.57 -44.09 52.96
N SER A 87 -8.61 -43.51 53.60
CA SER A 87 -9.71 -44.26 54.18
C SER A 87 -10.90 -44.41 53.24
N LYS A 88 -10.98 -43.60 52.14
CA LYS A 88 -12.08 -43.59 51.17
C LYS A 88 -11.76 -44.53 49.99
N PRO A 89 -12.60 -45.55 49.71
CA PRO A 89 -12.41 -46.46 48.61
C PRO A 89 -12.25 -45.72 47.27
N TYR A 90 -11.28 -46.12 46.48
CA TYR A 90 -10.97 -45.56 45.12
C TYR A 90 -10.79 -44.04 45.09
N SER A 91 -10.28 -43.46 46.16
CA SER A 91 -10.05 -42.03 46.29
C SER A 91 -8.94 -41.47 45.34
N GLY A 92 -8.20 -42.32 44.69
CA GLY A 92 -7.04 -41.95 43.84
C GLY A 92 -5.76 -41.62 44.61
N LEU A 93 -5.69 -41.90 45.94
CA LEU A 93 -4.48 -41.84 46.75
C LEU A 93 -4.36 -43.13 47.53
N TYR A 94 -3.25 -43.85 47.43
CA TYR A 94 -3.04 -45.19 47.89
C TYR A 94 -1.70 -45.30 48.57
N TRP A 95 -1.58 -46.19 49.60
CA TRP A 95 -0.32 -46.65 50.10
C TRP A 95 -0.36 -48.15 50.28
N GLN A 96 0.83 -48.80 50.15
CA GLN A 96 1.02 -50.23 50.27
C GLN A 96 2.37 -50.50 50.88
N ILE A 97 2.46 -51.53 51.70
CA ILE A 97 3.72 -52.06 52.28
C ILE A 97 3.86 -53.50 51.85
N ASP A 98 4.96 -53.78 51.20
CA ASP A 98 5.37 -55.12 50.76
C ASP A 98 6.53 -55.62 51.59
N ARG A 99 6.60 -56.91 51.84
CA ARG A 99 7.78 -57.55 52.42
C ARG A 99 8.73 -57.97 51.29
N VAL A 100 9.96 -57.51 51.33
CA VAL A 100 10.99 -57.88 50.35
C VAL A 100 11.78 -59.07 50.92
N GLY A 101 11.58 -60.26 50.33
CA GLY A 101 12.34 -61.46 50.62
C GLY A 101 13.41 -61.78 49.57
N ALA A 102 13.99 -63.00 49.67
CA ALA A 102 14.84 -63.53 48.59
C ALA A 102 14.09 -63.62 47.28
N PRO A 103 14.73 -63.59 46.10
CA PRO A 103 14.08 -63.67 44.81
C PRO A 103 12.99 -64.77 44.75
N GLY A 104 11.72 -64.39 44.53
CA GLY A 104 10.56 -65.28 44.50
C GLY A 104 9.80 -65.40 45.85
N ASN A 105 10.26 -64.80 46.95
CA ASN A 105 9.60 -64.88 48.27
C ASN A 105 9.13 -63.49 48.81
N SER A 106 8.77 -62.57 47.93
CA SER A 106 8.25 -61.24 48.28
C SER A 106 6.72 -61.30 48.42
N THR A 107 6.19 -60.79 49.55
CA THR A 107 4.75 -60.70 49.81
C THR A 107 4.28 -59.30 49.47
N LEU A 108 3.44 -59.20 48.43
CA LEU A 108 2.87 -57.92 47.97
C LEU A 108 1.61 -57.60 48.78
N GLY A 109 1.41 -56.30 49.11
CA GLY A 109 0.21 -55.84 49.80
C GLY A 109 0.00 -56.36 51.19
N LEU A 110 1.09 -56.57 51.94
CA LEU A 110 1.05 -57.08 53.31
C LEU A 110 0.22 -56.12 54.21
N LEU A 111 0.48 -54.84 54.10
CA LEU A 111 -0.39 -53.80 54.63
C LEU A 111 -0.75 -52.85 53.47
N ARG A 112 -1.98 -52.32 53.50
CA ARG A 112 -2.45 -51.42 52.44
C ARG A 112 -3.51 -50.44 52.97
N SER A 113 -3.63 -49.34 52.29
CA SER A 113 -4.68 -48.35 52.55
C SER A 113 -6.05 -48.90 52.22
N ARG A 114 -7.06 -48.53 52.98
CA ARG A 114 -8.47 -48.89 52.71
C ARG A 114 -8.92 -48.35 51.32
N SER A 115 -8.28 -47.33 50.82
CA SER A 115 -8.58 -46.77 49.49
C SER A 115 -8.34 -47.75 48.36
N GLN A 116 -7.41 -48.76 48.54
CA GLN A 116 -7.18 -49.80 47.55
C GLN A 116 -8.29 -50.87 47.50
N TRP A 117 -9.13 -50.95 48.54
CA TRP A 117 -10.15 -51.97 48.67
C TRP A 117 -9.54 -53.40 48.57
N ASP A 118 -9.92 -54.18 47.55
CA ASP A 118 -9.40 -55.52 47.33
C ASP A 118 -8.16 -55.57 46.41
N GLY A 119 -7.76 -54.40 45.82
CA GLY A 119 -6.67 -54.32 44.87
C GLY A 119 -5.29 -54.36 45.52
N VAL A 120 -4.29 -54.79 44.78
CA VAL A 120 -2.87 -54.70 45.10
C VAL A 120 -2.15 -53.98 43.98
N LEU A 121 -1.35 -52.99 44.33
CA LEU A 121 -0.57 -52.26 43.35
C LEU A 121 0.64 -53.15 42.90
N LYS A 122 0.72 -53.35 41.59
CA LYS A 122 1.84 -54.07 40.98
C LYS A 122 2.87 -53.08 40.54
N VAL A 123 3.85 -52.80 41.36
CA VAL A 123 4.98 -51.95 41.05
C VAL A 123 6.06 -52.78 40.38
N PRO A 124 6.75 -52.33 39.33
CA PRO A 124 7.87 -53.04 38.70
C PRO A 124 8.89 -53.41 39.74
N ALA A 125 9.47 -54.63 39.59
CA ALA A 125 10.54 -55.10 40.47
C ALA A 125 11.87 -54.54 39.94
N ASP A 126 12.21 -53.34 40.37
CA ASP A 126 13.58 -52.90 40.31
C ASP A 126 14.25 -53.12 41.66
N SER A 127 15.55 -53.10 41.68
CA SER A 127 16.34 -53.34 42.90
C SER A 127 16.95 -52.01 43.38
N PRO A 128 16.09 -51.14 44.02
CA PRO A 128 16.61 -49.87 44.52
C PRO A 128 17.63 -50.15 45.64
N SER A 129 18.63 -49.29 45.75
CA SER A 129 19.47 -49.22 46.92
C SER A 129 18.60 -48.86 48.13
N ASP A 130 18.92 -49.47 49.31
CA ASP A 130 18.15 -49.22 50.50
C ASP A 130 18.15 -47.72 50.85
N GLY A 131 16.95 -47.16 51.02
CA GLY A 131 16.73 -45.75 51.35
C GLY A 131 16.56 -44.79 50.16
N GLU A 132 16.86 -45.22 48.93
CA GLU A 132 16.60 -44.38 47.74
C GLU A 132 15.10 -44.37 47.37
N VAL A 133 14.67 -43.20 46.83
CA VAL A 133 13.31 -42.99 46.37
C VAL A 133 13.26 -43.24 44.87
N HIS A 134 12.40 -44.17 44.47
CA HIS A 134 12.17 -44.48 43.07
C HIS A 134 10.78 -44.01 42.61
N LEU A 135 10.71 -43.54 41.38
CA LEU A 135 9.51 -43.03 40.76
C LEU A 135 9.06 -43.97 39.65
N HIS A 136 7.84 -44.45 39.71
CA HIS A 136 7.24 -45.31 38.71
C HIS A 136 5.90 -44.75 38.22
N ARG A 137 5.53 -45.28 37.07
CA ARG A 137 4.22 -45.03 36.51
C ARG A 137 3.54 -46.38 36.28
N VAL A 138 2.44 -46.63 36.96
CA VAL A 138 1.77 -47.94 36.91
C VAL A 138 0.26 -47.76 36.57
N SER A 139 -0.30 -48.80 35.99
CA SER A 139 -1.76 -48.85 35.84
C SER A 139 -2.43 -49.01 37.20
N GLY A 140 -3.35 -48.15 37.53
CA GLY A 140 -4.10 -48.16 38.79
C GLY A 140 -5.12 -49.27 38.89
N LEU A 141 -5.85 -49.30 40.02
CA LEU A 141 -6.92 -50.24 40.31
C LEU A 141 -8.17 -50.04 39.48
N GLY A 142 -8.25 -48.98 38.68
CA GLY A 142 -9.21 -48.70 37.63
C GLY A 142 -8.50 -48.57 36.29
N LYS A 143 -9.01 -47.74 35.41
CA LYS A 143 -8.34 -47.41 34.11
C LYS A 143 -7.39 -46.22 34.21
N SER A 144 -7.15 -45.65 35.41
CA SER A 144 -6.29 -44.50 35.60
C SER A 144 -4.84 -44.89 35.72
N MET A 145 -3.95 -44.00 35.28
CA MET A 145 -2.52 -44.13 35.51
C MET A 145 -2.15 -43.52 36.86
N LEU A 146 -1.34 -44.23 37.64
CA LEU A 146 -0.86 -43.77 38.95
C LEU A 146 0.63 -43.38 38.83
N GLY A 147 0.94 -42.20 39.35
CA GLY A 147 2.32 -41.85 39.72
C GLY A 147 2.63 -42.49 41.07
N VAL A 148 3.72 -43.22 41.12
CA VAL A 148 4.13 -44.04 42.29
C VAL A 148 5.50 -43.58 42.75
N VAL A 149 5.61 -43.46 44.08
CA VAL A 149 6.87 -43.25 44.77
C VAL A 149 7.10 -44.43 45.68
N GLU A 150 8.26 -45.05 45.62
CA GLU A 150 8.62 -46.16 46.46
C GLU A 150 9.97 -45.99 47.15
N ARG A 151 10.14 -46.67 48.32
CA ARG A 151 11.39 -46.73 49.06
C ARG A 151 11.48 -48.05 49.79
N VAL A 152 12.64 -48.68 49.80
CA VAL A 152 12.91 -49.84 50.60
C VAL A 152 13.55 -49.39 51.92
N VAL A 153 12.98 -49.86 53.05
CA VAL A 153 13.46 -49.58 54.41
C VAL A 153 13.77 -50.87 55.12
N ILE A 154 14.81 -50.85 55.94
CA ILE A 154 15.12 -51.95 56.87
C ILE A 154 14.71 -51.53 58.27
N ILE A 155 13.86 -52.32 58.90
CA ILE A 155 13.38 -52.03 60.25
C ILE A 155 13.83 -53.18 61.17
N GLU A 156 14.43 -52.83 62.30
CA GLU A 156 14.81 -53.76 63.34
C GLU A 156 13.60 -53.95 64.27
N GLY A 157 13.23 -55.20 64.46
CA GLY A 157 12.14 -55.58 65.38
C GLY A 157 12.65 -55.67 66.82
N PRO A 158 11.72 -55.79 67.80
CA PRO A 158 12.02 -55.82 69.22
C PRO A 158 12.68 -57.10 69.68
N VAL A 159 12.76 -58.15 68.86
CA VAL A 159 13.45 -59.40 69.16
C VAL A 159 14.83 -59.44 68.53
N GLU A 160 15.86 -59.82 69.22
CA GLU A 160 17.25 -59.92 68.76
C GLU A 160 17.33 -60.77 67.48
N ASN A 161 17.84 -60.16 66.35
CA ASN A 161 17.92 -60.72 65.01
C ASN A 161 16.60 -60.63 64.16
N SER A 162 15.54 -59.94 64.54
CA SER A 162 14.37 -59.74 63.71
C SER A 162 14.50 -58.49 62.83
N ARG A 163 15.27 -58.59 61.67
CA ARG A 163 15.34 -57.54 60.64
C ARG A 163 14.37 -57.87 59.56
N GLY A 164 13.44 -56.89 59.27
CA GLY A 164 12.55 -56.95 58.11
C GLY A 164 12.90 -55.91 57.04
N ARG A 165 12.93 -56.35 55.81
CA ARG A 165 13.07 -55.43 54.64
C ARG A 165 11.71 -55.21 54.05
N PHE A 166 11.28 -53.95 54.02
CA PHE A 166 9.94 -53.58 53.57
C PHE A 166 10.04 -52.55 52.47
N ARG A 167 9.20 -52.73 51.42
CA ARG A 167 9.02 -51.76 50.36
C ARG A 167 7.80 -50.95 50.72
N LEU A 168 7.96 -49.66 50.92
CA LEU A 168 6.91 -48.69 51.11
C LEU A 168 6.57 -48.09 49.75
N VAL A 169 5.27 -48.07 49.42
CA VAL A 169 4.76 -47.57 48.16
C VAL A 169 3.65 -46.57 48.46
N VAL A 170 3.75 -45.39 47.87
CA VAL A 170 2.67 -44.39 47.84
C VAL A 170 2.36 -44.06 46.40
N ALA A 171 1.11 -44.07 46.04
CA ALA A 171 0.62 -43.85 44.69
C ALA A 171 -0.54 -42.84 44.65
N ALA A 172 -0.52 -41.97 43.67
CA ALA A 172 -1.65 -41.08 43.40
C ALA A 172 -2.03 -41.05 41.91
N ASP A 173 -3.32 -40.78 41.67
CA ASP A 173 -3.84 -40.64 40.33
C ASP A 173 -3.22 -39.42 39.61
N GLU A 174 -2.60 -39.70 38.47
CA GLU A 174 -1.99 -38.67 37.61
C GLU A 174 -2.99 -37.61 37.13
N GLN A 175 -4.28 -37.92 37.11
CA GLN A 175 -5.30 -36.91 36.73
C GLN A 175 -5.23 -35.67 37.61
N ARG A 176 -4.78 -35.82 38.86
CA ARG A 176 -4.56 -34.69 39.79
C ARG A 176 -3.45 -33.75 39.36
N MET A 177 -2.48 -34.26 38.59
CA MET A 177 -1.42 -33.47 37.98
C MET A 177 -1.87 -32.92 36.60
N VAL A 178 -2.57 -33.72 35.81
CA VAL A 178 -2.93 -33.41 34.44
C VAL A 178 -4.05 -32.34 34.38
N GLU A 179 -5.11 -32.50 35.20
CA GLU A 179 -6.28 -31.60 35.18
C GLU A 179 -5.95 -30.13 35.44
N PRO A 180 -5.14 -29.76 36.46
CA PRO A 180 -4.71 -28.36 36.64
C PRO A 180 -3.88 -27.81 35.49
N VAL A 181 -3.04 -28.67 34.90
CA VAL A 181 -2.18 -28.29 33.75
C VAL A 181 -3.04 -28.02 32.51
N GLU A 182 -4.00 -28.88 32.21
CA GLU A 182 -4.92 -28.69 31.07
C GLU A 182 -5.78 -27.44 31.26
N ARG A 183 -6.33 -27.24 32.45
CA ARG A 183 -7.11 -26.04 32.76
C ARG A 183 -6.28 -24.76 32.62
N PHE A 184 -5.08 -24.78 33.17
CA PHE A 184 -4.11 -23.66 33.01
C PHE A 184 -3.78 -23.41 31.56
N ASN A 185 -3.45 -24.44 30.79
CA ASN A 185 -3.13 -24.32 29.37
C ASN A 185 -4.31 -23.76 28.58
N GLY A 186 -5.54 -24.20 28.87
CA GLY A 186 -6.73 -23.65 28.23
C GLY A 186 -6.89 -22.14 28.48
N MET A 187 -6.75 -21.69 29.74
CA MET A 187 -6.81 -20.28 30.10
C MET A 187 -5.65 -19.47 29.48
N LEU A 188 -4.43 -20.05 29.49
CA LEU A 188 -3.24 -19.46 28.93
C LEU A 188 -3.42 -19.18 27.41
N TRP A 189 -3.84 -20.19 26.64
CA TRP A 189 -4.05 -20.05 25.22
C TRP A 189 -5.16 -19.07 24.87
N LEU A 190 -6.23 -19.03 25.68
CA LEU A 190 -7.29 -18.03 25.52
C LEU A 190 -6.77 -16.61 25.78
N ALA A 191 -6.03 -16.41 26.87
CA ALA A 191 -5.45 -15.11 27.21
C ALA A 191 -4.43 -14.63 26.14
N LEU A 192 -3.54 -15.54 25.72
CA LEU A 192 -2.56 -15.27 24.66
C LEU A 192 -3.24 -14.99 23.30
N GLY A 193 -4.33 -15.70 23.01
CA GLY A 193 -5.14 -15.46 21.80
C GLY A 193 -5.77 -14.07 21.80
N LEU A 194 -6.37 -13.65 22.90
CA LEU A 194 -6.93 -12.31 23.09
C LEU A 194 -5.85 -11.22 22.98
N LEU A 195 -4.71 -11.45 23.64
CA LEU A 195 -3.55 -10.55 23.54
C LEU A 195 -3.06 -10.41 22.09
N GLY A 196 -2.93 -11.54 21.38
CA GLY A 196 -2.52 -11.58 19.99
C GLY A 196 -3.50 -10.85 19.05
N ALA A 197 -4.80 -11.05 19.27
CA ALA A 197 -5.82 -10.33 18.52
C ALA A 197 -5.76 -8.82 18.78
N GLY A 198 -5.61 -8.41 20.04
CA GLY A 198 -5.45 -6.99 20.39
C GLY A 198 -4.20 -6.36 19.76
N LEU A 199 -3.05 -7.02 19.86
CA LEU A 199 -1.82 -6.57 19.20
C LEU A 199 -1.97 -6.51 17.69
N GLY A 200 -2.66 -7.49 17.06
CA GLY A 200 -2.95 -7.49 15.63
C GLY A 200 -3.75 -6.26 15.20
N VAL A 201 -4.79 -5.89 15.95
CA VAL A 201 -5.58 -4.67 15.71
C VAL A 201 -4.71 -3.42 15.83
N VAL A 202 -3.89 -3.33 16.87
CA VAL A 202 -2.97 -2.17 17.06
C VAL A 202 -2.01 -2.06 15.89
N VAL A 203 -1.40 -3.15 15.43
CA VAL A 203 -0.49 -3.16 14.28
C VAL A 203 -1.20 -2.69 13.00
N VAL A 204 -2.43 -3.14 12.76
CA VAL A 204 -3.21 -2.67 11.60
C VAL A 204 -3.44 -1.16 11.65
N ILE A 205 -3.90 -0.64 12.79
CA ILE A 205 -4.12 0.79 13.01
C ILE A 205 -2.81 1.57 12.81
N GLN A 206 -1.72 1.10 13.42
CA GLN A 206 -0.41 1.74 13.32
C GLN A 206 0.09 1.82 11.88
N VAL A 207 -0.02 0.75 11.10
CA VAL A 207 0.39 0.73 9.69
C VAL A 207 -0.48 1.66 8.84
N LEU A 208 -1.80 1.73 9.12
CA LEU A 208 -2.70 2.64 8.41
C LEU A 208 -2.36 4.11 8.68
N ILE A 209 -2.07 4.47 9.94
CA ILE A 209 -1.69 5.83 10.35
C ILE A 209 -0.30 6.19 9.79
N ALA A 210 0.69 5.32 9.95
CA ALA A 210 2.06 5.55 9.51
C ALA A 210 2.19 5.75 7.99
N LEU A 211 1.33 5.10 7.20
CA LEU A 211 1.34 5.22 5.73
C LEU A 211 0.35 6.25 5.17
N ALA A 212 -0.45 6.92 6.01
CA ALA A 212 -1.36 7.97 5.59
C ALA A 212 -0.65 9.17 4.92
N PRO A 213 0.52 9.66 5.41
CA PRO A 213 1.25 10.75 4.78
C PRO A 213 1.68 10.47 3.34
N LEU A 214 2.06 9.22 3.03
CA LEU A 214 2.43 8.84 1.65
C LEU A 214 1.24 8.93 0.69
N ARG A 215 0.03 8.67 1.16
CA ARG A 215 -1.19 8.88 0.35
C ARG A 215 -1.45 10.35 0.10
N ARG A 216 -1.26 11.21 1.11
CA ARG A 216 -1.39 12.66 0.97
C ARG A 216 -0.35 13.22 0.01
N LEU A 217 0.90 12.75 0.09
CA LEU A 217 1.94 13.12 -0.85
C LEU A 217 1.58 12.71 -2.29
N HIS A 218 1.06 11.50 -2.48
CA HIS A 218 0.61 11.04 -3.80
C HIS A 218 -0.54 11.90 -4.36
N SER A 219 -1.52 12.26 -3.53
CA SER A 219 -2.61 13.16 -3.97
C SER A 219 -2.12 14.58 -4.25
N ALA A 220 -1.18 15.12 -3.46
CA ALA A 220 -0.57 16.43 -3.71
C ALA A 220 0.25 16.44 -5.01
N LEU A 221 0.99 15.34 -5.31
CA LEU A 221 1.65 15.16 -6.61
C LEU A 221 0.65 15.09 -7.76
N GLY A 222 -0.50 14.43 -7.54
CA GLY A 222 -1.61 14.43 -8.48
C GLY A 222 -2.10 15.84 -8.79
N ALA A 223 -2.33 16.67 -7.77
CA ALA A 223 -2.77 18.05 -7.92
C ALA A 223 -1.74 18.94 -8.64
N VAL A 224 -0.44 18.72 -8.42
CA VAL A 224 0.61 19.40 -9.19
C VAL A 224 0.59 18.94 -10.64
N ARG A 225 0.44 17.65 -10.89
CA ARG A 225 0.40 17.09 -12.26
C ARG A 225 -0.83 17.54 -13.05
N SER A 226 -2.01 17.62 -12.40
CA SER A 226 -3.23 18.16 -13.03
C SER A 226 -3.22 19.68 -13.16
N GLY A 227 -2.29 20.34 -12.42
CA GLY A 227 -2.14 21.79 -12.41
C GLY A 227 -3.05 22.55 -11.46
N ASP A 228 -3.70 21.83 -10.57
CA ASP A 228 -4.51 22.46 -9.52
C ASP A 228 -3.63 23.14 -8.45
N SER A 229 -2.33 22.82 -8.43
CA SER A 229 -1.34 23.43 -7.53
C SER A 229 0.03 23.54 -8.20
N HIS A 230 0.74 24.64 -7.94
CA HIS A 230 2.11 24.85 -8.40
C HIS A 230 3.17 24.30 -7.44
N GLN A 231 2.75 23.83 -6.26
CA GLN A 231 3.63 23.34 -5.21
C GLN A 231 2.95 22.19 -4.46
N LEU A 232 3.74 21.30 -3.88
CA LEU A 232 3.26 20.31 -2.93
C LEU A 232 2.83 21.03 -1.65
N GLN A 233 1.52 21.14 -1.40
CA GLN A 233 0.94 21.75 -0.23
C GLN A 233 0.43 20.70 0.74
N GLY A 234 0.58 20.94 2.04
CA GLY A 234 0.08 20.08 3.10
C GLY A 234 1.00 20.04 4.30
N ASN A 235 0.50 19.44 5.40
CA ASN A 235 1.29 19.21 6.59
C ASN A 235 1.84 17.77 6.52
N PHE A 236 3.16 17.66 6.39
CA PHE A 236 3.86 16.38 6.26
C PHE A 236 4.71 16.11 7.52
N PRO A 237 4.90 14.83 7.90
CA PRO A 237 5.82 14.46 8.97
C PRO A 237 7.26 14.93 8.70
N LEU A 238 8.04 15.11 9.77
CA LEU A 238 9.43 15.55 9.69
C LEU A 238 10.31 14.72 8.75
N GLU A 239 10.01 13.42 8.63
CA GLU A 239 10.74 12.50 7.77
C GLU A 239 10.44 12.69 6.27
N VAL A 240 9.29 13.27 5.93
CA VAL A 240 8.85 13.50 4.55
C VAL A 240 9.06 14.96 4.14
N GLN A 241 9.04 15.88 5.10
CA GLN A 241 9.14 17.31 4.89
C GLN A 241 10.36 17.73 4.02
N PRO A 242 11.60 17.23 4.26
CA PRO A 242 12.74 17.58 3.43
C PRO A 242 12.56 17.21 1.97
N LEU A 243 11.93 16.05 1.70
CA LEU A 243 11.65 15.60 0.34
C LEU A 243 10.65 16.53 -0.37
N VAL A 244 9.63 17.01 0.36
CA VAL A 244 8.64 17.96 -0.15
C VAL A 244 9.29 19.31 -0.48
N GLU A 245 10.18 19.80 0.39
CA GLU A 245 10.91 21.06 0.18
C GLU A 245 11.86 20.97 -1.01
N GLU A 246 12.60 19.87 -1.14
CA GLU A 246 13.49 19.65 -2.28
C GLU A 246 12.69 19.56 -3.58
N PHE A 247 11.56 18.86 -3.58
CA PHE A 247 10.70 18.77 -4.77
C PHE A 247 10.09 20.13 -5.13
N ASN A 248 9.64 20.91 -4.16
CA ASN A 248 9.13 22.28 -4.40
C ASN A 248 10.24 23.19 -4.95
N THR A 249 11.47 23.03 -4.50
CA THR A 249 12.62 23.75 -5.04
C THR A 249 12.85 23.42 -6.52
N VAL A 250 12.80 22.15 -6.89
CA VAL A 250 12.93 21.72 -8.29
C VAL A 250 11.77 22.27 -9.15
N LEU A 251 10.55 22.26 -8.64
CA LEU A 251 9.40 22.85 -9.34
C LEU A 251 9.58 24.35 -9.57
N ALA A 252 10.03 25.09 -8.55
CA ALA A 252 10.28 26.51 -8.66
C ALA A 252 11.40 26.84 -9.64
N GLN A 253 12.51 26.09 -9.62
CA GLN A 253 13.60 26.23 -10.58
C GLN A 253 13.15 25.94 -12.01
N ASN A 254 12.33 24.91 -12.20
CA ASN A 254 11.82 24.57 -13.52
C ASN A 254 10.90 25.69 -14.05
N ALA A 255 10.00 26.21 -13.22
CA ALA A 255 9.15 27.35 -13.57
C ALA A 255 9.99 28.60 -13.95
N GLU A 256 11.05 28.90 -13.19
CA GLU A 256 11.95 30.02 -13.50
C GLU A 256 12.69 29.84 -14.84
N VAL A 257 13.15 28.63 -15.13
CA VAL A 257 13.83 28.35 -16.43
C VAL A 257 12.86 28.58 -17.59
N VAL A 258 11.62 28.13 -17.46
CA VAL A 258 10.57 28.33 -18.48
C VAL A 258 10.27 29.83 -18.65
N GLU A 259 10.12 30.56 -17.56
CA GLU A 259 9.82 32.01 -17.62
C GLU A 259 10.99 32.81 -18.22
N ARG A 260 12.21 32.46 -17.88
CA ARG A 260 13.39 33.08 -18.51
C ARG A 260 13.44 32.80 -20.02
N ALA A 261 13.15 31.56 -20.44
CA ALA A 261 13.12 31.20 -21.86
C ALA A 261 12.04 32.00 -22.63
N ARG A 262 10.85 32.18 -22.01
CA ARG A 262 9.76 33.01 -22.55
C ARG A 262 10.18 34.48 -22.72
N THR A 263 10.74 35.06 -21.67
CA THR A 263 11.18 36.45 -21.66
C THR A 263 12.28 36.67 -22.75
N GLN A 264 13.22 35.72 -22.85
CA GLN A 264 14.28 35.81 -23.85
C GLN A 264 13.73 35.68 -25.26
N ALA A 265 12.77 34.77 -25.51
CA ALA A 265 12.11 34.67 -26.82
C ALA A 265 11.34 35.95 -27.15
N GLY A 266 10.61 36.54 -26.18
CA GLY A 266 9.91 37.80 -26.34
C GLY A 266 10.84 38.99 -26.69
N ASN A 267 11.97 39.09 -25.98
CA ASN A 267 12.96 40.14 -26.25
C ASN A 267 13.60 39.97 -27.61
N LEU A 268 13.92 38.74 -28.04
CA LEU A 268 14.44 38.45 -29.35
C LEU A 268 13.45 38.82 -30.44
N ALA A 269 12.14 38.54 -30.22
CA ALA A 269 11.06 38.96 -31.10
C ALA A 269 11.10 40.45 -31.37
N HIS A 270 11.10 41.22 -30.28
CA HIS A 270 11.06 42.68 -30.36
C HIS A 270 12.34 43.23 -31.05
N ALA A 271 13.48 42.69 -30.69
CA ALA A 271 14.77 43.09 -31.29
C ALA A 271 14.87 42.80 -32.81
N LEU A 272 14.19 41.76 -33.32
CA LEU A 272 14.14 41.43 -34.72
C LEU A 272 13.05 42.19 -35.49
N LYS A 273 11.89 42.44 -34.86
CA LYS A 273 10.80 43.19 -35.48
C LYS A 273 11.16 44.63 -35.79
N THR A 274 11.91 45.29 -34.92
CA THR A 274 12.28 46.72 -35.07
C THR A 274 13.06 46.99 -36.37
N PRO A 275 14.22 46.31 -36.64
CA PRO A 275 14.97 46.55 -37.87
C PRO A 275 14.19 46.16 -39.13
N LEU A 276 13.39 45.07 -39.06
CA LEU A 276 12.51 44.70 -40.20
C LEU A 276 11.44 45.73 -40.48
N SER A 277 10.88 46.39 -39.45
CA SER A 277 9.93 47.48 -39.62
C SER A 277 10.57 48.72 -40.21
N VAL A 278 11.82 49.03 -39.85
CA VAL A 278 12.57 50.15 -40.47
C VAL A 278 12.78 49.87 -41.95
N ILE A 279 13.26 48.68 -42.33
CA ILE A 279 13.48 48.30 -43.73
C ILE A 279 12.16 48.34 -44.51
N ALA A 280 11.06 47.82 -43.95
CA ALA A 280 9.74 47.87 -44.59
C ALA A 280 9.31 49.31 -44.86
N ASN A 281 9.46 50.21 -43.88
CA ASN A 281 9.07 51.61 -44.02
C ASN A 281 9.98 52.37 -45.03
N GLU A 282 11.27 52.06 -45.13
CA GLU A 282 12.18 52.63 -46.09
C GLU A 282 11.82 52.22 -47.52
N VAL A 283 11.33 51.03 -47.73
CA VAL A 283 10.99 50.46 -49.03
C VAL A 283 9.56 50.88 -49.50
N ASP A 284 8.66 51.14 -48.55
CA ASP A 284 7.22 51.43 -48.80
C ASP A 284 7.01 52.74 -49.67
N GLY A 285 8.00 53.60 -49.74
CA GLY A 285 7.96 54.79 -50.57
C GLY A 285 8.65 54.64 -51.92
N ILE A 286 9.23 53.50 -52.27
CA ILE A 286 10.02 53.28 -53.46
C ILE A 286 9.24 52.45 -54.49
N SER A 287 9.07 52.98 -55.69
CA SER A 287 8.44 52.27 -56.81
C SER A 287 9.49 51.49 -57.62
N GLY A 288 9.27 50.22 -57.86
CA GLY A 288 10.12 49.37 -58.67
C GLY A 288 10.17 47.89 -58.25
N GLU A 289 10.55 47.04 -59.18
CA GLU A 289 10.59 45.56 -58.95
C GLU A 289 11.53 45.16 -57.79
N MET A 290 12.61 45.88 -57.56
CA MET A 290 13.54 45.65 -56.46
C MET A 290 12.88 45.97 -55.08
N ALA A 291 12.17 47.07 -54.99
CA ALA A 291 11.46 47.48 -53.78
C ALA A 291 10.37 46.43 -53.42
N GLN A 292 9.65 45.95 -54.40
CA GLN A 292 8.61 44.94 -54.22
C GLN A 292 9.22 43.59 -53.77
N ARG A 293 10.37 43.20 -54.29
CA ARG A 293 11.13 42.02 -53.85
C ARG A 293 11.60 42.16 -52.43
N VAL A 294 12.18 43.29 -52.04
CA VAL A 294 12.63 43.55 -50.67
C VAL A 294 11.44 43.53 -49.68
N SER A 295 10.33 44.18 -49.99
CA SER A 295 9.13 44.19 -49.19
C SER A 295 8.61 42.76 -48.95
N THR A 296 8.56 41.95 -50.03
CA THR A 296 8.15 40.54 -49.92
C THR A 296 9.11 39.73 -49.02
N GLN A 297 10.42 39.93 -49.08
CA GLN A 297 11.39 39.23 -48.26
C GLN A 297 11.35 39.68 -46.80
N VAL A 298 11.11 40.96 -46.52
CA VAL A 298 10.93 41.48 -45.17
C VAL A 298 9.66 40.90 -44.53
N GLU A 299 8.58 40.85 -45.26
CA GLU A 299 7.32 40.23 -44.82
C GLU A 299 7.50 38.74 -44.55
N GLU A 300 8.26 38.02 -45.41
CA GLU A 300 8.57 36.60 -45.20
C GLU A 300 9.46 36.37 -43.96
N ALA A 301 10.52 37.18 -43.81
CA ALA A 301 11.38 37.10 -42.61
C ALA A 301 10.61 37.37 -41.32
N ARG A 302 9.68 38.36 -41.32
CA ARG A 302 8.84 38.70 -40.18
C ARG A 302 7.92 37.53 -39.79
N ARG A 303 7.32 36.89 -40.79
CA ARG A 303 6.48 35.70 -40.57
C ARG A 303 7.23 34.50 -40.01
N GLN A 304 8.44 34.23 -40.55
CA GLN A 304 9.28 33.15 -40.01
C GLN A 304 9.71 33.40 -38.58
N ILE A 305 10.03 34.63 -38.21
CA ILE A 305 10.34 35.01 -36.84
C ILE A 305 9.13 34.78 -35.93
N ASP A 306 7.95 35.29 -36.28
CA ASP A 306 6.75 35.13 -35.52
C ASP A 306 6.43 33.64 -35.31
N TYR A 307 6.55 32.83 -36.35
CA TYR A 307 6.38 31.38 -36.27
C TYR A 307 7.34 30.69 -35.28
N HIS A 308 8.66 30.95 -35.45
CA HIS A 308 9.65 30.31 -34.54
C HIS A 308 9.48 30.72 -33.08
N LEU A 309 9.03 31.95 -32.85
CA LEU A 309 8.77 32.47 -31.53
C LEU A 309 7.51 31.86 -30.91
N ALA A 310 6.43 31.74 -31.67
CA ALA A 310 5.22 31.05 -31.25
C ALA A 310 5.54 29.61 -30.87
N ARG A 311 6.25 28.89 -31.73
CA ARG A 311 6.67 27.51 -31.48
C ARG A 311 7.60 27.38 -30.26
N SER A 312 8.55 28.29 -30.05
CA SER A 312 9.44 28.28 -28.89
C SER A 312 8.69 28.53 -27.59
N ARG A 313 7.72 29.48 -27.62
CA ARG A 313 6.84 29.74 -26.47
C ARG A 313 5.95 28.56 -26.15
N ALA A 314 5.27 28.00 -27.13
CA ALA A 314 4.39 26.85 -26.92
C ALA A 314 5.14 25.62 -26.41
N ALA A 315 6.34 25.34 -26.96
CA ALA A 315 7.19 24.24 -26.48
C ALA A 315 7.63 24.41 -25.01
N ALA A 316 7.77 25.65 -24.54
CA ALA A 316 8.04 25.96 -23.14
C ALA A 316 6.77 25.83 -22.27
N SER A 317 5.61 26.18 -22.80
CA SER A 317 4.31 26.23 -22.11
C SER A 317 3.72 24.83 -21.84
N VAL A 318 3.82 23.93 -22.81
CA VAL A 318 3.29 22.54 -22.68
C VAL A 318 3.94 21.79 -21.49
N ARG A 319 5.13 22.19 -21.07
CA ARG A 319 5.85 21.57 -19.95
C ARG A 319 5.50 22.15 -18.58
N VAL A 320 4.69 23.21 -18.52
CA VAL A 320 4.24 23.78 -17.24
C VAL A 320 2.90 23.14 -16.87
N PRO A 321 2.85 22.32 -15.83
CA PRO A 321 1.57 21.78 -15.36
C PRO A 321 0.64 22.90 -14.90
N GLY A 322 -0.62 22.84 -15.30
CA GLY A 322 -1.67 23.66 -14.68
C GLY A 322 -2.10 24.91 -15.40
N VAL A 323 -1.61 25.15 -16.56
CA VAL A 323 -2.13 26.25 -17.36
C VAL A 323 -3.52 25.89 -17.91
N ARG A 324 -4.53 26.71 -17.56
CA ARG A 324 -5.93 26.50 -17.93
C ARG A 324 -6.48 27.80 -18.51
N THR A 325 -7.07 27.75 -19.70
CA THR A 325 -7.62 28.91 -20.37
C THR A 325 -9.11 28.72 -20.66
N PRO A 326 -9.98 29.59 -20.16
CA PRO A 326 -11.38 29.60 -20.55
C PRO A 326 -11.55 29.95 -22.04
N VAL A 327 -12.18 29.06 -22.81
CA VAL A 327 -12.25 29.18 -24.27
C VAL A 327 -13.19 30.28 -24.71
N VAL A 328 -14.36 30.39 -24.09
CA VAL A 328 -15.42 31.33 -24.49
C VAL A 328 -14.98 32.79 -24.45
N PRO A 329 -14.32 33.29 -23.37
CA PRO A 329 -13.85 34.67 -23.32
C PRO A 329 -12.83 35.01 -24.41
N VAL A 330 -11.94 34.08 -24.74
CA VAL A 330 -10.93 34.24 -25.81
C VAL A 330 -11.64 34.32 -27.17
N LEU A 331 -12.54 33.39 -27.45
CA LEU A 331 -13.31 33.36 -28.69
C LEU A 331 -14.10 34.65 -28.88
N ASP A 332 -14.82 35.10 -27.86
CA ASP A 332 -15.61 36.33 -27.91
C ASP A 332 -14.73 37.58 -28.17
N GLY A 333 -13.55 37.59 -27.57
CA GLY A 333 -12.56 38.63 -27.84
C GLY A 333 -12.14 38.68 -29.31
N LEU A 334 -11.78 37.52 -29.87
CA LEU A 334 -11.34 37.37 -31.25
C LEU A 334 -12.48 37.71 -32.25
N ILE A 335 -13.70 37.30 -31.98
CA ILE A 335 -14.86 37.61 -32.83
C ILE A 335 -15.07 39.13 -32.95
N ARG A 336 -15.00 39.87 -31.83
CA ARG A 336 -15.08 41.34 -31.87
C ARG A 336 -13.95 41.96 -32.71
N VAL A 337 -12.76 41.41 -32.67
CA VAL A 337 -11.64 41.84 -33.50
C VAL A 337 -11.89 41.55 -34.97
N MET A 338 -12.31 40.32 -35.32
CA MET A 338 -12.59 39.93 -36.71
C MET A 338 -13.75 40.73 -37.32
N GLN A 339 -14.79 41.04 -36.54
CA GLN A 339 -15.89 41.93 -37.00
C GLN A 339 -15.40 43.31 -37.39
N ARG A 340 -14.38 43.86 -36.73
CA ARG A 340 -13.77 45.16 -37.06
C ARG A 340 -12.83 45.06 -38.27
N VAL A 341 -11.96 44.05 -38.29
CA VAL A 341 -10.96 43.85 -39.35
C VAL A 341 -11.63 43.58 -40.69
N HIS A 342 -12.71 42.78 -40.68
CA HIS A 342 -13.47 42.43 -41.90
C HIS A 342 -14.80 43.20 -42.05
N ALA A 343 -14.94 44.39 -41.44
CA ALA A 343 -16.18 45.16 -41.43
C ALA A 343 -16.72 45.45 -42.82
N GLU A 344 -15.88 45.71 -43.79
CA GLU A 344 -16.23 45.98 -45.19
C GLU A 344 -16.91 44.80 -45.89
N ARG A 345 -16.67 43.58 -45.39
CA ARG A 345 -17.23 42.35 -46.00
C ARG A 345 -18.62 42.00 -45.53
N ASN A 346 -19.15 42.69 -44.51
CA ASN A 346 -20.47 42.46 -43.92
C ASN A 346 -20.78 40.97 -43.60
N LEU A 347 -19.80 40.28 -43.00
CA LEU A 347 -19.92 38.87 -42.66
C LEU A 347 -20.77 38.65 -41.42
N GLU A 348 -21.59 37.62 -41.45
CA GLU A 348 -22.37 37.14 -40.30
C GLU A 348 -21.50 36.10 -39.53
N LEU A 349 -20.98 36.49 -38.38
CA LEU A 349 -20.24 35.55 -37.48
C LEU A 349 -21.20 35.03 -36.43
N VAL A 350 -21.49 33.73 -36.46
CA VAL A 350 -22.45 33.07 -35.58
C VAL A 350 -21.69 32.07 -34.67
N VAL A 351 -21.77 32.26 -33.36
CA VAL A 351 -21.31 31.28 -32.38
C VAL A 351 -22.51 30.49 -31.90
N LEU A 352 -22.49 29.18 -32.06
CA LEU A 352 -23.52 28.34 -31.49
C LEU A 352 -23.36 28.28 -29.97
N PRO A 353 -24.48 28.27 -29.22
CA PRO A 353 -24.45 28.10 -27.78
C PRO A 353 -23.81 26.74 -27.46
N GLY A 354 -22.68 26.80 -26.81
CA GLY A 354 -21.97 25.64 -26.26
C GLY A 354 -21.97 25.68 -24.73
N SER A 355 -21.32 24.70 -24.08
CA SER A 355 -21.12 24.74 -22.64
C SER A 355 -20.28 25.97 -22.26
N ALA A 356 -20.72 26.75 -21.28
CA ALA A 356 -20.02 27.96 -20.83
C ALA A 356 -18.66 27.66 -20.13
N ASP A 357 -18.47 26.43 -19.63
CA ASP A 357 -17.34 26.04 -18.81
C ASP A 357 -16.27 25.24 -19.58
N LEU A 358 -16.08 25.55 -20.86
CA LEU A 358 -15.06 24.92 -21.67
C LEU A 358 -13.68 25.50 -21.37
N ILE A 359 -12.78 24.65 -20.87
CA ILE A 359 -11.42 25.03 -20.48
C ILE A 359 -10.41 24.28 -21.35
N PHE A 360 -9.56 25.02 -22.02
CA PHE A 360 -8.41 24.50 -22.74
C PHE A 360 -7.24 24.27 -21.76
N ARG A 361 -6.58 23.12 -21.85
CA ARG A 361 -5.38 22.82 -21.08
C ARG A 361 -4.13 23.37 -21.78
N GLY A 362 -3.98 24.68 -21.75
CA GLY A 362 -2.86 25.38 -22.40
C GLY A 362 -2.97 26.89 -22.20
N GLU A 363 -2.01 27.59 -22.80
CA GLU A 363 -1.83 29.05 -22.71
C GLU A 363 -2.89 29.81 -23.48
N GLU A 364 -3.33 30.94 -22.94
CA GLU A 364 -4.29 31.83 -23.57
C GLU A 364 -3.77 32.38 -24.90
N GLN A 365 -2.49 32.76 -24.93
CA GLN A 365 -1.88 33.34 -26.13
C GLN A 365 -1.82 32.33 -27.28
N ASP A 366 -1.51 31.05 -26.99
CA ASP A 366 -1.45 30.01 -28.02
C ASP A 366 -2.87 29.68 -28.53
N LEU A 367 -3.88 29.67 -27.64
CA LEU A 367 -5.27 29.54 -28.05
C LEU A 367 -5.72 30.72 -28.90
N GLN A 368 -5.35 31.96 -28.54
CA GLN A 368 -5.64 33.16 -29.32
C GLN A 368 -4.97 33.07 -30.70
N GLU A 369 -3.76 32.58 -30.81
CA GLU A 369 -3.04 32.44 -32.08
C GLU A 369 -3.69 31.37 -32.97
N MET A 370 -4.04 30.20 -32.41
CA MET A 370 -4.73 29.14 -33.15
C MET A 370 -6.12 29.62 -33.67
N LEU A 371 -6.97 30.15 -32.77
CA LEU A 371 -8.29 30.58 -33.10
C LEU A 371 -8.27 31.83 -34.02
N GLY A 372 -7.34 32.77 -33.78
CA GLY A 372 -7.14 33.93 -34.60
C GLY A 372 -6.84 33.60 -36.07
N ASN A 373 -5.90 32.67 -36.28
CA ASN A 373 -5.56 32.20 -37.64
C ASN A 373 -6.72 31.47 -38.30
N LEU A 374 -7.45 30.63 -37.58
CA LEU A 374 -8.63 29.95 -38.16
C LEU A 374 -9.78 30.89 -38.48
N LEU A 375 -10.07 31.84 -37.58
CA LEU A 375 -11.11 32.85 -37.80
C LEU A 375 -10.78 33.81 -38.92
N ASP A 376 -9.55 34.31 -38.97
CA ASP A 376 -9.09 35.19 -40.05
C ASP A 376 -9.20 34.49 -41.41
N ASN A 377 -8.78 33.22 -41.45
CA ASN A 377 -8.88 32.37 -42.63
C ASN A 377 -10.36 32.19 -43.05
N ALA A 378 -11.23 31.79 -42.13
CA ALA A 378 -12.67 31.66 -42.41
C ALA A 378 -13.28 33.00 -42.88
N CYS A 379 -12.96 34.11 -42.25
CA CYS A 379 -13.44 35.44 -42.66
C CYS A 379 -12.91 35.88 -44.03
N LYS A 380 -11.70 35.50 -44.41
CA LYS A 380 -11.11 35.81 -45.75
C LYS A 380 -11.80 35.06 -46.88
N TRP A 381 -12.19 33.83 -46.66
CA TRP A 381 -12.77 32.98 -47.69
C TRP A 381 -14.31 32.88 -47.70
N ALA A 382 -14.96 33.15 -46.59
CA ALA A 382 -16.43 33.15 -46.52
C ALA A 382 -17.05 34.07 -47.55
N ALA A 383 -18.20 33.69 -48.10
CA ALA A 383 -19.02 34.55 -48.94
C ALA A 383 -19.85 35.53 -48.09
N ARG A 384 -20.51 35.00 -47.03
CA ARG A 384 -21.41 35.79 -46.16
C ARG A 384 -21.38 35.35 -44.69
N ARG A 385 -21.12 34.05 -44.39
CA ARG A 385 -21.35 33.49 -43.08
C ARG A 385 -20.17 32.65 -42.61
N VAL A 386 -19.81 32.86 -41.34
CA VAL A 386 -18.87 32.01 -40.59
C VAL A 386 -19.58 31.53 -39.32
N LYS A 387 -19.56 30.23 -39.07
CA LYS A 387 -20.20 29.58 -37.91
C LYS A 387 -19.13 28.92 -37.07
N VAL A 388 -19.16 29.16 -35.74
CA VAL A 388 -18.27 28.53 -34.77
C VAL A 388 -19.08 27.64 -33.83
N GLU A 389 -18.64 26.42 -33.64
CA GLU A 389 -19.28 25.45 -32.75
C GLU A 389 -18.23 24.91 -31.79
N LEU A 390 -18.58 24.87 -30.50
CA LEU A 390 -17.73 24.34 -29.42
C LEU A 390 -18.33 23.07 -28.87
N LEU A 391 -17.56 21.99 -28.82
CA LEU A 391 -18.00 20.68 -28.34
C LEU A 391 -16.99 20.12 -27.35
N LEU A 392 -17.48 19.47 -26.29
CA LEU A 392 -16.64 18.70 -25.34
C LEU A 392 -17.03 17.24 -25.49
N THR A 393 -16.02 16.40 -25.77
CA THR A 393 -16.20 14.96 -25.86
C THR A 393 -15.17 14.26 -24.99
N GLY A 394 -15.57 13.89 -23.77
CA GLY A 394 -14.62 13.37 -22.78
C GLY A 394 -13.57 14.42 -22.40
N ALA A 395 -12.30 14.10 -22.59
CA ALA A 395 -11.17 15.01 -22.34
C ALA A 395 -10.73 15.82 -23.57
N GLU A 396 -11.48 15.78 -24.68
CA GLU A 396 -11.18 16.51 -25.91
C GLU A 396 -12.14 17.69 -26.11
N LEU A 397 -11.57 18.89 -26.29
CA LEU A 397 -12.24 20.09 -26.73
C LEU A 397 -12.18 20.14 -28.25
N THR A 398 -13.32 20.13 -28.90
CA THR A 398 -13.42 20.27 -30.36
C THR A 398 -14.02 21.60 -30.72
N ILE A 399 -13.28 22.38 -31.52
CA ILE A 399 -13.71 23.69 -32.04
C ILE A 399 -13.89 23.54 -33.55
N ARG A 400 -15.09 23.76 -34.06
CA ARG A 400 -15.42 23.70 -35.48
C ARG A 400 -15.68 25.08 -36.01
N LEU A 401 -15.04 25.43 -37.11
CA LEU A 401 -15.26 26.66 -37.84
C LEU A 401 -15.71 26.31 -39.25
N ASP A 402 -16.92 26.75 -39.61
CA ASP A 402 -17.54 26.53 -40.90
C ASP A 402 -17.65 27.86 -41.65
N ASP A 403 -17.20 27.92 -42.89
CA ASP A 403 -17.44 29.02 -43.79
C ASP A 403 -18.36 28.58 -44.96
N ASP A 404 -18.92 29.55 -45.67
CA ASP A 404 -19.72 29.40 -46.87
C ASP A 404 -18.97 29.81 -48.14
N GLY A 405 -17.66 29.72 -48.13
CA GLY A 405 -16.79 30.08 -49.24
C GLY A 405 -16.68 28.98 -50.31
N ARG A 406 -15.64 29.05 -51.13
CA ARG A 406 -15.41 28.08 -52.22
C ARG A 406 -14.90 26.72 -51.76
N GLY A 407 -14.50 26.59 -50.48
CA GLY A 407 -13.88 25.37 -49.96
C GLY A 407 -12.46 25.10 -50.53
N ILE A 408 -11.93 23.90 -50.18
CA ILE A 408 -10.63 23.38 -50.65
C ILE A 408 -10.84 21.94 -51.11
N GLU A 409 -10.34 21.61 -52.33
CA GLU A 409 -10.44 20.22 -52.82
C GLU A 409 -9.76 19.23 -51.88
N ALA A 410 -10.34 18.05 -51.74
CA ALA A 410 -9.86 17.01 -50.79
C ALA A 410 -8.38 16.68 -50.98
N ALA A 411 -7.88 16.66 -52.24
CA ALA A 411 -6.50 16.37 -52.57
C ALA A 411 -5.52 17.48 -52.13
N GLU A 412 -6.01 18.70 -51.91
CA GLU A 412 -5.18 19.86 -51.53
C GLU A 412 -5.19 20.13 -50.02
N ARG A 413 -6.13 19.54 -49.24
CA ARG A 413 -6.31 19.82 -47.81
C ARG A 413 -5.08 19.49 -46.96
N GLU A 414 -4.41 18.36 -47.22
CA GLU A 414 -3.17 18.01 -46.52
C GLU A 414 -2.02 18.96 -46.95
N ARG A 415 -1.98 19.40 -48.18
CA ARG A 415 -0.94 20.30 -48.69
C ARG A 415 -1.01 21.67 -48.04
N VAL A 416 -2.20 22.23 -47.87
CA VAL A 416 -2.38 23.59 -47.29
C VAL A 416 -2.08 23.59 -45.74
N LEU A 417 -2.02 22.46 -45.09
CA LEU A 417 -1.48 22.34 -43.74
C LEU A 417 0.05 22.33 -43.71
N ASN A 418 0.69 22.06 -44.84
CA ASN A 418 2.14 22.15 -44.95
C ASN A 418 2.61 23.61 -45.13
N ARG A 419 3.83 23.89 -44.73
CA ARG A 419 4.40 25.23 -44.71
C ARG A 419 4.52 25.85 -46.10
N GLY A 420 3.96 27.06 -46.27
CA GLY A 420 4.13 27.88 -47.45
C GLY A 420 3.36 27.40 -48.67
N GLU A 421 2.55 26.35 -48.56
CA GLU A 421 1.67 25.92 -49.64
C GLU A 421 0.36 26.68 -49.60
N ARG A 422 -0.12 27.14 -50.77
CA ARG A 422 -1.33 27.92 -50.93
C ARG A 422 -2.24 27.26 -51.96
N ALA A 423 -3.52 27.19 -51.66
CA ALA A 423 -4.51 26.74 -52.64
C ALA A 423 -4.80 27.80 -53.75
N ASP A 424 -4.48 29.07 -53.47
CA ASP A 424 -4.69 30.17 -54.43
C ASP A 424 -3.62 31.27 -54.20
N GLU A 425 -2.83 31.58 -55.23
CA GLU A 425 -1.82 32.61 -55.19
C GLU A 425 -2.34 34.04 -55.42
N GLN A 426 -3.58 34.16 -55.84
CA GLN A 426 -4.17 35.48 -56.23
C GLN A 426 -4.73 36.25 -55.00
N VAL A 427 -4.99 35.58 -53.89
CA VAL A 427 -5.51 36.25 -52.67
C VAL A 427 -4.35 36.62 -51.75
N PRO A 428 -4.25 37.83 -51.21
CA PRO A 428 -3.21 38.23 -50.29
C PRO A 428 -3.19 37.36 -49.03
N GLY A 429 -2.10 36.69 -48.76
CA GLY A 429 -1.96 35.83 -47.56
C GLY A 429 -0.63 35.08 -47.53
N SER A 430 -0.18 34.66 -46.36
CA SER A 430 1.13 34.06 -46.15
C SER A 430 1.23 32.58 -46.44
N GLY A 431 0.11 31.86 -46.44
CA GLY A 431 0.11 30.40 -46.44
C GLY A 431 0.62 29.74 -45.14
N LEU A 432 0.92 30.53 -44.11
CA LEU A 432 1.46 30.02 -42.83
C LEU A 432 0.42 29.83 -41.73
N GLY A 433 -0.76 30.47 -41.83
CA GLY A 433 -1.76 30.45 -40.73
C GLY A 433 -2.22 29.05 -40.33
N LEU A 434 -2.56 28.19 -41.31
CA LEU A 434 -3.00 26.82 -41.05
C LEU A 434 -1.83 25.94 -40.56
N ALA A 435 -0.61 26.15 -41.08
CA ALA A 435 0.57 25.44 -40.59
C ALA A 435 0.92 25.79 -39.13
N ILE A 436 0.75 27.08 -38.74
CA ILE A 436 0.91 27.52 -37.35
C ILE A 436 -0.13 26.80 -36.45
N VAL A 437 -1.36 26.72 -36.87
CA VAL A 437 -2.43 26.05 -36.12
C VAL A 437 -2.13 24.56 -35.96
N ASP A 438 -1.69 23.87 -37.02
CA ASP A 438 -1.34 22.45 -36.97
C ASP A 438 -0.13 22.20 -36.05
N ASP A 439 0.92 23.00 -36.18
CA ASP A 439 2.11 22.89 -35.32
C ASP A 439 1.79 23.16 -33.86
N LEU A 440 0.99 24.19 -33.53
CA LEU A 440 0.56 24.49 -32.17
C LEU A 440 -0.36 23.40 -31.62
N ALA A 441 -1.34 22.94 -32.40
CA ALA A 441 -2.24 21.88 -31.99
C ALA A 441 -1.47 20.61 -31.62
N ARG A 442 -0.53 20.19 -32.46
CA ARG A 442 0.35 19.02 -32.20
C ARG A 442 1.22 19.17 -30.97
N LEU A 443 1.69 20.36 -30.64
CA LEU A 443 2.44 20.63 -29.40
C LEU A 443 1.60 20.36 -28.15
N TYR A 444 0.31 20.57 -28.24
CA TYR A 444 -0.66 20.26 -27.18
C TYR A 444 -1.31 18.88 -27.30
N ASP A 445 -0.69 17.92 -28.02
CA ASP A 445 -1.26 16.59 -28.29
C ASP A 445 -2.64 16.64 -28.99
N GLY A 446 -2.94 17.74 -29.67
CA GLY A 446 -4.13 17.96 -30.44
C GLY A 446 -3.92 17.73 -31.93
N ARG A 447 -4.91 18.11 -32.76
CA ARG A 447 -4.85 17.99 -34.21
C ARG A 447 -5.78 19.00 -34.90
N VAL A 448 -5.50 19.25 -36.18
CA VAL A 448 -6.37 20.03 -37.08
C VAL A 448 -6.80 19.14 -38.24
N GLU A 449 -8.06 19.19 -38.56
CA GLU A 449 -8.65 18.50 -39.71
C GLU A 449 -9.44 19.49 -40.60
N LEU A 450 -9.31 19.35 -41.92
CA LEU A 450 -10.02 20.14 -42.88
C LEU A 450 -11.02 19.26 -43.63
N THR A 451 -12.30 19.64 -43.61
CA THR A 451 -13.40 18.89 -44.26
C THR A 451 -14.36 19.81 -44.97
N ASP A 452 -15.36 19.27 -45.65
CA ASP A 452 -16.40 20.09 -46.27
C ASP A 452 -17.31 20.72 -45.22
N SER A 453 -17.59 22.01 -45.38
CA SER A 453 -18.52 22.72 -44.54
C SER A 453 -19.96 22.39 -44.92
N PRO A 454 -20.90 22.21 -43.98
CA PRO A 454 -22.32 22.11 -44.26
C PRO A 454 -22.92 23.41 -44.85
N LEU A 455 -22.16 24.51 -44.82
CA LEU A 455 -22.52 25.78 -45.43
C LEU A 455 -22.06 25.87 -46.89
N GLY A 456 -21.33 24.90 -47.41
CA GLY A 456 -20.85 24.81 -48.78
C GLY A 456 -19.36 25.18 -48.98
N GLY A 457 -18.68 25.67 -47.93
CA GLY A 457 -17.28 26.05 -47.98
C GLY A 457 -16.36 25.05 -47.23
N LEU A 458 -15.42 25.56 -46.44
CA LEU A 458 -14.46 24.79 -45.68
C LEU A 458 -14.90 24.66 -44.21
N ARG A 459 -14.75 23.45 -43.64
CA ARG A 459 -14.80 23.21 -42.21
C ARG A 459 -13.42 22.97 -41.69
N ALA A 460 -12.95 23.79 -40.75
CA ALA A 460 -11.76 23.55 -39.97
C ALA A 460 -12.17 22.99 -38.60
N VAL A 461 -11.62 21.84 -38.23
CA VAL A 461 -11.86 21.18 -36.94
C VAL A 461 -10.55 21.19 -36.14
N LEU A 462 -10.54 21.93 -35.06
CA LEU A 462 -9.43 21.99 -34.11
C LEU A 462 -9.78 21.14 -32.89
N VAL A 463 -8.99 20.12 -32.61
CA VAL A 463 -9.14 19.24 -31.43
C VAL A 463 -7.98 19.49 -30.49
N LEU A 464 -8.30 19.82 -29.24
CA LEU A 464 -7.33 20.17 -28.19
C LEU A 464 -7.66 19.41 -26.90
N PRO A 465 -6.70 19.23 -25.99
CA PRO A 465 -6.98 18.66 -24.67
C PRO A 465 -7.82 19.63 -23.84
N ALA A 466 -8.92 19.13 -23.28
CA ALA A 466 -9.71 19.85 -22.30
C ALA A 466 -9.14 19.66 -20.88
N ALA A 467 -9.33 20.66 -20.04
CA ALA A 467 -9.16 20.53 -18.59
C ALA A 467 -10.53 20.24 -17.95
N GLU A 468 -10.53 19.29 -17.00
CA GLU A 468 -11.71 19.00 -16.17
C GLU A 468 -12.01 20.14 -15.20
#